data_03653d76dbf55045babada1238c0676f
#
_entry.id   03653d76dbf55045babada1238c0676f
#
_cell.length_a   1.000
_cell.length_b   1.000
_cell.length_c   1.000
_cell.angle_alpha   90.00
_cell.angle_beta   90.00
_cell.angle_gamma   90.00
#
_symmetry.space_group_name_H-M   'P 1'
#
loop_
_entity.id
_entity.type
_entity.pdbx_description
1 polymer ?
#
loop_
_entity_poly.entity_id
_entity_poly.type
_entity_poly.pdbx_seq_one_letter_code
_entity_poly.pdbx_strand_id
1 'polypeptide(L)'
;MGTTLYKIVEQPKLNGGYVRKRIAWNNETLRQDYGKDYIGSVPKYDGFCTVPEHVSYQPVIGKFLNLYEPIPHQPQEGDFPSVRSLVEHIFGEQYELGMDYLQLLYLQPIQKLPILLLVSEERNTGKSTFLNFLKALFQNNVTFNTNEDFRSQFNSDWAGKLLIVVDEVLLSRREDSERLKNLSTALSYKVEAKGKDRDEIAFFAKFVLCSNNEYLPVIIDAGETRYWVRKIDRLQSDDTDFLQ
;
A
#
# COMPACT_ATOMS: atom_id res chain seq x y z
N MET A 1 10.63 -23.70 9.64
CA MET A 1 10.22 -22.65 10.61
C MET A 1 9.52 -23.23 11.86
N GLY A 2 9.64 -24.48 12.16
CA GLY A 2 8.88 -25.20 13.17
C GLY A 2 9.06 -24.84 14.63
N THR A 3 9.86 -23.87 15.01
CA THR A 3 10.18 -23.57 16.41
C THR A 3 9.84 -22.16 16.88
N THR A 4 9.49 -21.23 15.97
CA THR A 4 9.18 -19.86 16.35
C THR A 4 7.68 -19.68 16.58
N LEU A 5 7.34 -19.28 17.80
CA LEU A 5 5.98 -18.96 18.20
C LEU A 5 5.73 -17.44 18.02
N TYR A 6 4.56 -17.10 17.50
CA TYR A 6 4.11 -15.71 17.37
C TYR A 6 2.75 -15.52 18.02
N LYS A 7 2.58 -14.38 18.70
CA LYS A 7 1.28 -13.89 19.15
C LYS A 7 0.81 -12.79 18.20
N ILE A 8 -0.42 -12.91 17.72
CA ILE A 8 -1.09 -11.84 16.98
C ILE A 8 -1.74 -10.93 18.02
N VAL A 9 -1.38 -9.67 18.02
CA VAL A 9 -1.94 -8.65 18.91
C VAL A 9 -2.57 -7.54 18.10
N GLU A 10 -3.63 -6.95 18.63
CA GLU A 10 -4.27 -5.77 18.08
C GLU A 10 -3.78 -4.55 18.85
N GLN A 11 -2.86 -3.81 18.23
CA GLN A 11 -2.32 -2.59 18.81
C GLN A 11 -3.24 -1.42 18.46
N PRO A 12 -3.72 -0.63 19.45
CA PRO A 12 -4.54 0.54 19.18
C PRO A 12 -3.76 1.61 18.40
N LYS A 13 -4.44 2.31 17.51
CA LYS A 13 -3.93 3.46 16.75
C LYS A 13 -4.37 4.76 17.40
N LEU A 14 -3.58 5.83 17.20
CA LEU A 14 -3.87 7.17 17.73
C LEU A 14 -5.23 7.71 17.23
N ASN A 15 -5.58 7.42 16.00
CA ASN A 15 -6.83 7.88 15.34
C ASN A 15 -8.01 6.91 15.51
N GLY A 16 -7.96 6.04 16.50
CA GLY A 16 -8.91 4.94 16.68
C GLY A 16 -8.61 3.73 15.79
N GLY A 17 -9.31 2.62 16.07
CA GLY A 17 -9.06 1.34 15.40
C GLY A 17 -7.77 0.65 15.89
N TYR A 18 -7.45 -0.47 15.24
CA TYR A 18 -6.36 -1.35 15.64
C TYR A 18 -5.50 -1.73 14.43
N VAL A 19 -4.25 -2.06 14.69
CA VAL A 19 -3.36 -2.70 13.71
C VAL A 19 -2.92 -4.05 14.24
N ARG A 20 -3.06 -5.09 13.43
CA ARG A 20 -2.54 -6.42 13.77
C ARG A 20 -1.02 -6.44 13.69
N LYS A 21 -0.39 -6.87 14.79
CA LYS A 21 1.05 -7.08 14.85
C LYS A 21 1.37 -8.49 15.29
N ARG A 22 2.44 -9.05 14.74
CA ARG A 22 3.01 -10.32 15.17
C ARG A 22 4.16 -10.03 16.09
N ILE A 23 4.06 -10.54 17.31
CA ILE A 23 5.11 -10.42 18.32
C ILE A 23 5.70 -11.81 18.52
N ALA A 24 7.02 -11.91 18.46
CA ALA A 24 7.68 -13.16 18.80
C ALA A 24 7.32 -13.54 20.23
N TRP A 25 6.94 -14.79 20.44
CA TRP A 25 6.49 -15.31 21.70
C TRP A 25 7.31 -16.56 22.07
N ASN A 26 7.36 -16.93 23.32
CA ASN A 26 8.04 -18.14 23.73
C ASN A 26 7.09 -19.13 24.42
N ASN A 27 7.48 -20.40 24.43
CA ASN A 27 6.65 -21.48 24.96
C ASN A 27 6.45 -21.36 26.48
N GLU A 28 7.40 -20.80 27.20
CA GLU A 28 7.31 -20.66 28.65
C GLU A 28 6.25 -19.62 29.04
N THR A 29 6.31 -18.43 28.43
CA THR A 29 5.28 -17.41 28.64
C THR A 29 3.90 -17.91 28.22
N LEU A 30 3.81 -18.63 27.09
CA LEU A 30 2.54 -19.21 26.66
C LEU A 30 1.95 -20.17 27.70
N ARG A 31 2.80 -21.04 28.30
CA ARG A 31 2.38 -21.95 29.38
C ARG A 31 1.97 -21.24 30.65
N GLN A 32 2.65 -20.16 30.99
CA GLN A 32 2.30 -19.33 32.16
C GLN A 32 0.96 -18.65 31.97
N ASP A 33 0.71 -18.07 30.78
CA ASP A 33 -0.52 -17.32 30.49
C ASP A 33 -1.74 -18.24 30.30
N TYR A 34 -1.58 -19.42 29.65
CA TYR A 34 -2.70 -20.24 29.18
C TYR A 34 -2.66 -21.69 29.67
N GLY A 35 -1.63 -22.11 30.39
CA GLY A 35 -1.48 -23.48 30.86
C GLY A 35 -0.71 -24.40 29.90
N LYS A 36 -0.31 -25.58 30.43
CA LYS A 36 0.60 -26.50 29.68
C LYS A 36 -0.03 -27.10 28.43
N ASP A 37 -1.31 -27.35 28.45
CA ASP A 37 -2.02 -28.05 27.37
C ASP A 37 -2.38 -27.14 26.20
N TYR A 38 -2.33 -25.83 26.40
CA TYR A 38 -2.68 -24.84 25.37
C TYR A 38 -1.78 -24.90 24.13
N ILE A 39 -0.52 -25.33 24.27
CA ILE A 39 0.41 -25.49 23.15
C ILE A 39 -0.14 -26.42 22.05
N GLY A 40 -0.91 -27.43 22.43
CA GLY A 40 -1.54 -28.37 21.49
C GLY A 40 -2.57 -27.73 20.56
N SER A 41 -3.23 -26.68 21.04
CA SER A 41 -4.27 -25.94 20.29
C SER A 41 -3.73 -24.82 19.39
N VAL A 42 -2.44 -24.49 19.51
CA VAL A 42 -1.86 -23.41 18.69
C VAL A 42 -1.77 -23.85 17.23
N PRO A 43 -2.34 -23.10 16.28
CA PRO A 43 -2.24 -23.40 14.85
C PRO A 43 -0.78 -23.46 14.39
N LYS A 44 -0.46 -24.45 13.56
CA LYS A 44 0.89 -24.67 13.02
C LYS A 44 0.89 -24.42 11.52
N TYR A 45 1.85 -23.61 11.07
CA TYR A 45 2.06 -23.29 9.66
C TYR A 45 3.49 -23.65 9.27
N ASP A 46 3.68 -24.07 8.01
CA ASP A 46 5.02 -24.34 7.46
C ASP A 46 5.80 -23.05 7.23
N GLY A 47 5.10 -21.92 7.09
CA GLY A 47 5.70 -20.62 6.90
C GLY A 47 4.68 -19.52 6.67
N PHE A 48 5.15 -18.45 6.05
CA PHE A 48 4.35 -17.30 5.66
C PHE A 48 4.36 -17.15 4.15
N CYS A 49 3.25 -16.66 3.60
CA CYS A 49 3.15 -16.19 2.22
C CYS A 49 2.49 -14.81 2.20
N THR A 50 2.57 -14.12 1.07
CA THR A 50 1.86 -12.86 0.84
C THR A 50 1.19 -12.95 -0.50
N VAL A 51 -0.10 -13.31 -0.49
CA VAL A 51 -0.91 -13.45 -1.69
C VAL A 51 -2.03 -12.42 -1.61
N PRO A 52 -1.94 -11.35 -2.42
CA PRO A 52 -2.94 -10.30 -2.44
C PRO A 52 -4.22 -10.79 -3.12
N GLU A 53 -5.33 -10.67 -2.42
CA GLU A 53 -6.65 -11.04 -2.90
C GLU A 53 -7.70 -10.27 -2.08
N HIS A 54 -8.72 -9.71 -2.75
CA HIS A 54 -9.76 -8.96 -2.06
C HIS A 54 -11.14 -9.63 -2.15
N VAL A 55 -11.40 -10.35 -3.25
CA VAL A 55 -12.71 -10.97 -3.50
C VAL A 55 -12.82 -12.32 -2.81
N SER A 56 -11.77 -13.13 -2.92
CA SER A 56 -11.73 -14.51 -2.40
C SER A 56 -10.54 -14.70 -1.44
N TYR A 57 -10.39 -13.77 -0.50
CA TYR A 57 -9.28 -13.79 0.43
C TYR A 57 -9.21 -15.09 1.25
N GLN A 58 -8.03 -15.68 1.30
CA GLN A 58 -7.74 -16.85 2.10
C GLN A 58 -6.67 -16.52 3.16
N PRO A 59 -6.99 -16.67 4.45
CA PRO A 59 -6.02 -16.41 5.52
C PRO A 59 -4.92 -17.48 5.60
N VAL A 60 -5.17 -18.66 5.04
CA VAL A 60 -4.21 -19.77 4.97
C VAL A 60 -4.25 -20.35 3.56
N ILE A 61 -3.09 -20.45 2.93
CA ILE A 61 -2.93 -21.00 1.58
C ILE A 61 -2.07 -22.24 1.68
N GLY A 62 -2.68 -23.41 1.46
CA GLY A 62 -2.03 -24.69 1.76
C GLY A 62 -1.71 -24.78 3.24
N LYS A 63 -0.42 -24.76 3.59
CA LYS A 63 0.07 -24.76 4.98
C LYS A 63 0.78 -23.45 5.37
N PHE A 64 0.58 -22.39 4.59
CA PHE A 64 1.23 -21.09 4.82
C PHE A 64 0.21 -20.07 5.31
N LEU A 65 0.57 -19.31 6.34
CA LEU A 65 -0.22 -18.19 6.81
C LEU A 65 -0.05 -17.00 5.85
N ASN A 66 -1.16 -16.52 5.28
CA ASN A 66 -1.16 -15.35 4.42
C ASN A 66 -0.98 -14.07 5.23
N LEU A 67 0.04 -13.28 4.88
CA LEU A 67 0.36 -12.02 5.54
C LEU A 67 -0.27 -10.81 4.88
N TYR A 68 -0.87 -10.98 3.69
CA TYR A 68 -1.67 -9.94 3.09
C TYR A 68 -2.90 -9.67 3.96
N GLU A 69 -3.23 -8.41 4.20
CA GLU A 69 -4.36 -8.08 5.06
C GLU A 69 -5.64 -7.98 4.23
N PRO A 70 -6.74 -8.62 4.64
CA PRO A 70 -8.03 -8.46 3.97
C PRO A 70 -8.53 -7.04 4.12
N ILE A 71 -9.25 -6.55 3.12
CA ILE A 71 -9.97 -5.30 3.21
C ILE A 71 -11.23 -5.54 4.06
N PRO A 72 -11.49 -4.70 5.08
CA PRO A 72 -12.65 -4.90 5.97
C PRO A 72 -13.98 -4.49 5.32
N HIS A 73 -13.93 -3.74 4.22
CA HIS A 73 -15.11 -3.24 3.55
C HIS A 73 -15.80 -4.35 2.76
N GLN A 74 -17.13 -4.35 2.81
CA GLN A 74 -17.95 -5.23 1.98
C GLN A 74 -18.56 -4.40 0.85
N PRO A 75 -18.40 -4.81 -0.43
CA PRO A 75 -19.01 -4.13 -1.55
C PRO A 75 -20.54 -4.10 -1.40
N GLN A 76 -21.16 -2.96 -1.61
CA GLN A 76 -22.59 -2.76 -1.60
C GLN A 76 -22.99 -1.87 -2.77
N GLU A 77 -24.16 -2.14 -3.34
CA GLU A 77 -24.76 -1.23 -4.30
C GLU A 77 -25.23 0.06 -3.61
N GLY A 78 -24.97 1.19 -4.24
CA GLY A 78 -25.38 2.50 -3.73
C GLY A 78 -24.74 3.64 -4.49
N ASP A 79 -25.27 4.83 -4.28
CA ASP A 79 -24.67 6.04 -4.81
C ASP A 79 -23.46 6.45 -3.98
N PHE A 80 -22.44 6.97 -4.67
CA PHE A 80 -21.19 7.43 -4.06
C PHE A 80 -20.79 8.82 -4.59
N PRO A 81 -21.66 9.84 -4.47
CA PRO A 81 -21.46 11.14 -5.13
C PRO A 81 -20.16 11.82 -4.71
N SER A 82 -19.79 11.78 -3.43
CA SER A 82 -18.55 12.39 -2.93
C SER A 82 -17.31 11.73 -3.51
N VAL A 83 -17.25 10.39 -3.51
CA VAL A 83 -16.12 9.65 -4.10
C VAL A 83 -16.07 9.89 -5.60
N ARG A 84 -17.22 9.88 -6.29
CA ARG A 84 -17.31 10.17 -7.72
C ARG A 84 -16.74 11.55 -8.01
N SER A 85 -17.18 12.58 -7.30
CA SER A 85 -16.71 13.96 -7.47
C SER A 85 -15.20 14.08 -7.26
N LEU A 86 -14.64 13.38 -6.25
CA LEU A 86 -13.19 13.36 -6.05
C LEU A 86 -12.46 12.71 -7.22
N VAL A 87 -12.93 11.55 -7.68
CA VAL A 87 -12.31 10.82 -8.79
C VAL A 87 -12.44 11.61 -10.10
N GLU A 88 -13.60 12.23 -10.37
CA GLU A 88 -13.79 13.13 -11.50
C GLU A 88 -12.84 14.34 -11.44
N HIS A 89 -12.65 14.92 -10.28
CA HIS A 89 -11.71 16.03 -10.09
C HIS A 89 -10.25 15.62 -10.34
N ILE A 90 -9.82 14.48 -9.82
CA ILE A 90 -8.43 13.98 -9.99
C ILE A 90 -8.15 13.55 -11.44
N PHE A 91 -9.09 12.87 -12.09
CA PHE A 91 -8.86 12.30 -13.40
C PHE A 91 -9.47 13.11 -14.56
N GLY A 92 -10.41 14.03 -14.28
CA GLY A 92 -11.02 14.89 -15.28
C GLY A 92 -11.60 14.09 -16.45
N GLU A 93 -11.19 14.44 -17.66
CA GLU A 93 -11.60 13.74 -18.89
C GLU A 93 -11.24 12.26 -18.95
N GLN A 94 -10.31 11.80 -18.09
CA GLN A 94 -9.91 10.40 -17.97
C GLN A 94 -10.58 9.70 -16.77
N TYR A 95 -11.75 10.18 -16.35
CA TYR A 95 -12.49 9.62 -15.22
C TYR A 95 -12.69 8.11 -15.34
N GLU A 96 -13.16 7.62 -16.49
CA GLU A 96 -13.39 6.18 -16.72
C GLU A 96 -12.10 5.38 -16.55
N LEU A 97 -10.98 5.85 -17.08
CA LEU A 97 -9.67 5.23 -16.88
C LEU A 97 -9.25 5.24 -15.41
N GLY A 98 -9.59 6.32 -14.69
CA GLY A 98 -9.38 6.41 -13.25
C GLY A 98 -10.18 5.36 -12.46
N MET A 99 -11.44 5.17 -12.84
CA MET A 99 -12.29 4.13 -12.25
C MET A 99 -11.78 2.72 -12.58
N ASP A 100 -11.36 2.46 -13.82
CA ASP A 100 -10.73 1.21 -14.22
C ASP A 100 -9.45 0.92 -13.42
N TYR A 101 -8.62 1.95 -13.19
CA TYR A 101 -7.41 1.83 -12.38
C TYR A 101 -7.75 1.40 -10.94
N LEU A 102 -8.73 2.05 -10.31
CA LEU A 102 -9.20 1.69 -8.95
C LEU A 102 -9.80 0.28 -8.93
N GLN A 103 -10.59 -0.08 -9.94
CA GLN A 103 -11.17 -1.40 -10.06
C GLN A 103 -10.11 -2.50 -10.23
N LEU A 104 -9.08 -2.27 -11.04
CA LEU A 104 -7.96 -3.19 -11.20
C LEU A 104 -7.15 -3.36 -9.92
N LEU A 105 -6.95 -2.30 -9.14
CA LEU A 105 -6.33 -2.42 -7.81
C LEU A 105 -7.10 -3.37 -6.90
N TYR A 106 -8.43 -3.37 -7.01
CA TYR A 106 -9.30 -4.22 -6.20
C TYR A 106 -9.42 -5.64 -6.76
N LEU A 107 -9.76 -5.79 -8.05
CA LEU A 107 -10.05 -7.09 -8.65
C LEU A 107 -8.80 -7.89 -9.04
N GLN A 108 -7.71 -7.19 -9.39
CA GLN A 108 -6.48 -7.80 -9.88
C GLN A 108 -5.25 -7.19 -9.19
N PRO A 109 -5.10 -7.39 -7.88
CA PRO A 109 -4.06 -6.72 -7.10
C PRO A 109 -2.63 -7.06 -7.51
N ILE A 110 -2.39 -8.15 -8.25
CA ILE A 110 -1.08 -8.50 -8.81
C ILE A 110 -0.78 -7.84 -10.16
N GLN A 111 -1.83 -7.34 -10.85
CA GLN A 111 -1.67 -6.68 -12.15
C GLN A 111 -0.75 -5.47 -12.03
N LYS A 112 0.25 -5.37 -12.90
CA LYS A 112 1.09 -4.17 -12.99
C LYS A 112 0.31 -3.03 -13.63
N LEU A 113 0.38 -1.86 -12.99
CA LEU A 113 -0.27 -0.65 -13.44
C LEU A 113 0.78 0.47 -13.56
N PRO A 114 0.52 1.50 -14.37
CA PRO A 114 1.40 2.66 -14.45
C PRO A 114 1.65 3.33 -13.09
N ILE A 115 2.77 3.98 -12.95
CA ILE A 115 3.06 4.88 -11.83
C ILE A 115 2.14 6.09 -11.98
N LEU A 116 1.20 6.26 -11.07
CA LEU A 116 0.32 7.42 -11.05
C LEU A 116 1.05 8.61 -10.43
N LEU A 117 1.24 9.67 -11.22
CA LEU A 117 1.90 10.90 -10.79
C LEU A 117 0.92 12.07 -10.86
N LEU A 118 0.53 12.58 -9.71
CA LEU A 118 -0.37 13.72 -9.55
C LEU A 118 0.44 15.00 -9.30
N VAL A 119 0.36 15.96 -10.18
CA VAL A 119 1.12 17.21 -10.08
C VAL A 119 0.20 18.44 -10.06
N SER A 120 0.61 19.47 -9.36
CA SER A 120 -0.02 20.80 -9.42
C SER A 120 0.97 21.87 -9.00
N GLU A 121 0.80 23.10 -9.48
CA GLU A 121 1.52 24.27 -8.97
C GLU A 121 0.93 24.76 -7.64
N GLU A 122 -0.38 24.62 -7.50
CA GLU A 122 -1.13 25.14 -6.36
C GLU A 122 -1.30 24.12 -5.24
N ARG A 123 -1.59 24.63 -4.06
CA ARG A 123 -2.08 23.85 -2.92
C ARG A 123 -3.60 23.70 -2.99
N ASN A 124 -4.17 22.87 -2.11
CA ASN A 124 -5.62 22.64 -2.02
C ASN A 124 -6.22 22.12 -3.34
N THR A 125 -5.55 21.15 -3.94
CA THR A 125 -5.96 20.53 -5.19
C THR A 125 -6.55 19.13 -5.00
N GLY A 126 -6.77 18.68 -3.76
CA GLY A 126 -7.35 17.36 -3.47
C GLY A 126 -6.39 16.18 -3.59
N LYS A 127 -5.11 16.37 -3.95
CA LYS A 127 -4.14 15.25 -4.08
C LYS A 127 -4.03 14.44 -2.80
N SER A 128 -3.72 15.09 -1.67
CA SER A 128 -3.60 14.40 -0.37
C SER A 128 -4.93 13.79 0.08
N THR A 129 -6.07 14.40 -0.25
CA THR A 129 -7.41 13.84 -0.03
C THR A 129 -7.56 12.52 -0.79
N PHE A 130 -7.15 12.48 -2.05
CA PHE A 130 -7.18 11.26 -2.85
C PHE A 130 -6.24 10.17 -2.28
N LEU A 131 -5.04 10.54 -1.81
CA LEU A 131 -4.16 9.58 -1.14
C LEU A 131 -4.78 9.01 0.14
N ASN A 132 -5.45 9.87 0.93
CA ASN A 132 -6.16 9.43 2.13
C ASN A 132 -7.37 8.55 1.80
N PHE A 133 -8.09 8.84 0.70
CA PHE A 133 -9.13 7.96 0.17
C PHE A 133 -8.58 6.57 -0.17
N LEU A 134 -7.46 6.48 -0.90
CA LEU A 134 -6.80 5.20 -1.18
C LEU A 134 -6.41 4.47 0.12
N LYS A 135 -5.94 5.21 1.12
CA LYS A 135 -5.62 4.66 2.44
C LYS A 135 -6.86 4.17 3.18
N ALA A 136 -7.97 4.89 3.11
CA ALA A 136 -9.23 4.48 3.70
C ALA A 136 -9.76 3.21 3.03
N LEU A 137 -9.66 3.11 1.69
CA LEU A 137 -10.14 1.97 0.91
C LEU A 137 -9.28 0.71 1.14
N PHE A 138 -7.96 0.81 0.99
CA PHE A 138 -7.04 -0.35 1.03
C PHE A 138 -6.34 -0.55 2.37
N GLN A 139 -6.60 0.30 3.36
CA GLN A 139 -6.13 0.19 4.74
C GLN A 139 -4.62 -0.05 4.88
N ASN A 140 -4.23 -1.12 5.55
CA ASN A 140 -2.83 -1.46 5.82
C ASN A 140 -2.05 -1.93 4.57
N ASN A 141 -2.75 -2.15 3.46
CA ASN A 141 -2.12 -2.48 2.17
C ASN A 141 -1.54 -1.23 1.47
N VAL A 142 -1.74 -0.04 2.03
CA VAL A 142 -1.13 1.23 1.58
C VAL A 142 -0.10 1.69 2.58
N THR A 143 1.10 2.04 2.12
CA THR A 143 2.15 2.68 2.92
C THR A 143 2.46 4.07 2.39
N PHE A 144 2.60 5.04 3.30
CA PHE A 144 3.07 6.39 2.99
C PHE A 144 4.57 6.44 3.27
N ASN A 145 5.30 6.95 2.31
CA ASN A 145 6.75 7.05 2.37
C ASN A 145 7.19 8.48 2.07
N THR A 146 8.32 8.85 2.64
CA THR A 146 9.04 10.08 2.30
C THR A 146 10.03 9.83 1.16
N ASN A 147 10.61 10.89 0.62
CA ASN A 147 11.72 10.79 -0.35
C ASN A 147 12.94 10.07 0.24
N GLU A 148 13.17 10.21 1.54
CA GLU A 148 14.26 9.54 2.27
C GLU A 148 14.01 8.05 2.40
N ASP A 149 12.79 7.64 2.78
CA ASP A 149 12.39 6.24 2.83
C ASP A 149 12.57 5.56 1.47
N PHE A 150 12.20 6.27 0.39
CA PHE A 150 12.39 5.77 -0.97
C PHE A 150 13.87 5.51 -1.32
N ARG A 151 14.78 6.33 -0.80
CA ARG A 151 16.24 6.18 -1.00
C ARG A 151 16.88 5.18 -0.05
N SER A 152 16.21 4.85 1.05
CA SER A 152 16.73 3.94 2.05
C SER A 152 17.00 2.54 1.48
N GLN A 153 18.01 1.87 2.02
CA GLN A 153 18.26 0.45 1.77
C GLN A 153 17.28 -0.42 2.58
N PHE A 154 16.78 0.10 3.72
CA PHE A 154 15.82 -0.59 4.58
C PHE A 154 14.40 -0.33 4.07
N ASN A 155 13.82 -1.32 3.46
CA ASN A 155 12.57 -1.24 2.70
C ASN A 155 11.54 -2.30 3.12
N SER A 156 11.69 -2.82 4.32
CA SER A 156 10.82 -3.89 4.86
C SER A 156 9.36 -3.47 5.02
N ASP A 157 9.08 -2.17 5.10
CA ASP A 157 7.74 -1.60 5.17
C ASP A 157 6.98 -1.68 3.82
N TRP A 158 7.69 -1.88 2.70
CA TRP A 158 7.09 -2.09 1.38
C TRP A 158 6.64 -3.53 1.15
N ALA A 159 7.16 -4.44 1.98
CA ALA A 159 6.87 -5.86 1.85
C ALA A 159 5.37 -6.15 1.95
N GLY A 160 4.83 -6.74 0.89
CA GLY A 160 3.42 -7.13 0.84
C GLY A 160 2.43 -5.96 0.75
N LYS A 161 2.86 -4.75 0.39
CA LYS A 161 1.97 -3.61 0.15
C LYS A 161 1.42 -3.62 -1.26
N LEU A 162 0.17 -3.17 -1.40
CA LEU A 162 -0.50 -2.96 -2.68
C LEU A 162 -0.08 -1.62 -3.29
N LEU A 163 -0.03 -0.57 -2.45
CA LEU A 163 0.30 0.79 -2.86
C LEU A 163 1.44 1.35 -1.99
N ILE A 164 2.43 1.91 -2.67
CA ILE A 164 3.49 2.72 -2.09
C ILE A 164 3.22 4.16 -2.51
N VAL A 165 2.89 4.99 -1.54
CA VAL A 165 2.51 6.38 -1.73
C VAL A 165 3.65 7.29 -1.30
N VAL A 166 4.00 8.27 -2.13
CA VAL A 166 4.92 9.33 -1.76
C VAL A 166 4.21 10.68 -1.97
N ASP A 167 3.89 11.33 -0.87
CA ASP A 167 3.37 12.71 -0.90
C ASP A 167 4.54 13.68 -0.92
N GLU A 168 4.41 14.78 -1.67
CA GLU A 168 5.47 15.76 -1.90
C GLU A 168 6.75 15.13 -2.51
N VAL A 169 6.57 14.29 -3.54
CA VAL A 169 7.71 13.64 -4.22
C VAL A 169 8.63 14.67 -4.85
N LEU A 170 9.93 14.48 -4.60
CA LEU A 170 11.02 15.21 -5.24
C LEU A 170 12.20 14.27 -5.48
N LEU A 171 12.12 13.51 -6.57
CA LEU A 171 13.15 12.57 -6.99
C LEU A 171 13.97 13.17 -8.14
N SER A 172 14.79 14.15 -7.80
CA SER A 172 15.60 14.92 -8.75
C SER A 172 16.87 14.20 -9.23
N ARG A 173 17.18 13.03 -8.69
CA ARG A 173 18.33 12.21 -9.09
C ARG A 173 17.89 11.18 -10.12
N ARG A 174 18.72 10.97 -11.13
CA ARG A 174 18.46 9.97 -12.18
C ARG A 174 18.35 8.56 -11.60
N GLU A 175 19.17 8.24 -10.60
CA GLU A 175 19.15 6.94 -9.92
C GLU A 175 17.79 6.66 -9.25
N ASP A 176 17.15 7.67 -8.65
CA ASP A 176 15.85 7.54 -8.02
C ASP A 176 14.77 7.19 -9.07
N SER A 177 14.82 7.88 -10.22
CA SER A 177 13.89 7.65 -11.32
C SER A 177 14.07 6.26 -11.95
N GLU A 178 15.31 5.84 -12.18
CA GLU A 178 15.60 4.49 -12.68
C GLU A 178 15.15 3.40 -11.68
N ARG A 179 15.39 3.61 -10.39
CA ARG A 179 14.91 2.70 -9.33
C ARG A 179 13.40 2.56 -9.37
N LEU A 180 12.68 3.68 -9.48
CA LEU A 180 11.23 3.70 -9.54
C LEU A 180 10.70 2.93 -10.77
N LYS A 181 11.28 3.19 -11.94
CA LYS A 181 10.95 2.50 -13.20
C LYS A 181 11.20 0.99 -13.09
N ASN A 182 12.33 0.60 -12.54
CA ASN A 182 12.68 -0.81 -12.36
C ASN A 182 11.71 -1.52 -11.40
N LEU A 183 11.38 -0.89 -10.28
CA LEU A 183 10.44 -1.44 -9.32
C LEU A 183 9.01 -1.55 -9.86
N SER A 184 8.56 -0.59 -10.66
CA SER A 184 7.20 -0.60 -11.21
C SER A 184 6.90 -1.84 -12.08
N THR A 185 7.94 -2.44 -12.67
CA THR A 185 7.83 -3.64 -13.51
C THR A 185 8.40 -4.91 -12.88
N ALA A 186 9.05 -4.80 -11.71
CA ALA A 186 9.66 -5.94 -11.04
C ALA A 186 8.61 -6.96 -10.58
N LEU A 187 8.93 -8.25 -10.71
CA LEU A 187 8.11 -9.35 -10.20
C LEU A 187 8.54 -9.77 -8.79
N SER A 188 9.80 -9.53 -8.45
CA SER A 188 10.36 -9.80 -7.13
C SER A 188 11.21 -8.62 -6.66
N TYR A 189 11.43 -8.58 -5.37
CA TYR A 189 12.17 -7.51 -4.72
C TYR A 189 12.93 -8.04 -3.50
N LYS A 190 14.18 -7.58 -3.34
CA LYS A 190 14.98 -7.94 -2.17
C LYS A 190 14.66 -7.00 -1.01
N VAL A 191 14.11 -7.56 0.05
CA VAL A 191 13.79 -6.86 1.28
C VAL A 191 14.94 -7.00 2.25
N GLU A 192 15.37 -5.88 2.80
CA GLU A 192 16.37 -5.84 3.86
C GLU A 192 15.75 -5.21 5.11
N ALA A 193 15.64 -6.01 6.17
CA ALA A 193 15.26 -5.53 7.48
C ALA A 193 16.51 -5.35 8.33
N LYS A 194 16.55 -4.31 9.16
CA LYS A 194 17.69 -4.02 10.03
C LYS A 194 18.09 -5.25 10.86
N GLY A 195 19.31 -5.75 10.66
CA GLY A 195 19.86 -6.89 11.40
C GLY A 195 19.35 -8.26 10.95
N LYS A 196 18.81 -8.37 9.73
CA LYS A 196 18.40 -9.64 9.11
C LYS A 196 19.04 -9.77 7.73
N ASP A 197 19.21 -11.01 7.29
CA ASP A 197 19.62 -11.30 5.93
C ASP A 197 18.57 -10.82 4.93
N ARG A 198 19.02 -10.52 3.70
CA ARG A 198 18.13 -10.16 2.60
C ARG A 198 17.27 -11.35 2.21
N ASP A 199 15.98 -11.10 2.10
CA ASP A 199 15.01 -12.07 1.60
C ASP A 199 14.39 -11.56 0.30
N GLU A 200 14.14 -12.46 -0.65
CA GLU A 200 13.49 -12.13 -1.91
C GLU A 200 12.01 -12.45 -1.81
N ILE A 201 11.19 -11.43 -2.01
CA ILE A 201 9.73 -11.56 -1.95
C ILE A 201 9.09 -11.17 -3.28
N ALA A 202 7.88 -11.67 -3.53
CA ALA A 202 7.06 -11.21 -4.65
C ALA A 202 6.75 -9.71 -4.50
N PHE A 203 6.89 -8.96 -5.60
CA PHE A 203 6.63 -7.54 -5.65
C PHE A 203 5.47 -7.23 -6.58
N PHE A 204 4.37 -6.79 -6.02
CA PHE A 204 3.14 -6.43 -6.72
C PHE A 204 2.67 -4.99 -6.44
N ALA A 205 3.44 -4.23 -5.66
CA ALA A 205 3.11 -2.85 -5.35
C ALA A 205 3.04 -1.96 -6.59
N LYS A 206 2.17 -0.93 -6.53
CA LYS A 206 2.09 0.18 -7.47
C LYS A 206 2.48 1.46 -6.76
N PHE A 207 2.95 2.43 -7.51
CA PHE A 207 3.38 3.71 -6.98
C PHE A 207 2.34 4.78 -7.28
N VAL A 208 2.00 5.56 -6.25
CA VAL A 208 1.19 6.78 -6.38
C VAL A 208 1.99 7.92 -5.79
N LEU A 209 2.31 8.89 -6.62
CA LEU A 209 3.21 9.99 -6.32
C LEU A 209 2.45 11.31 -6.43
N CYS A 210 2.64 12.20 -5.48
CA CYS A 210 2.10 13.56 -5.53
C CYS A 210 3.21 14.59 -5.44
N SER A 211 3.10 15.69 -6.20
CA SER A 211 4.05 16.80 -6.13
C SER A 211 3.35 18.13 -6.33
N ASN A 212 3.87 19.17 -5.65
CA ASN A 212 3.55 20.56 -5.91
C ASN A 212 4.55 21.20 -6.90
N ASN A 213 5.46 20.40 -7.49
CA ASN A 213 6.35 20.81 -8.55
C ASN A 213 5.88 20.16 -9.87
N GLU A 214 5.39 20.97 -10.79
CA GLU A 214 4.92 20.47 -12.09
C GLU A 214 6.05 20.14 -13.05
N TYR A 215 7.20 20.79 -12.90
CA TYR A 215 8.24 20.76 -13.92
C TYR A 215 9.18 19.56 -13.78
N LEU A 216 9.58 19.25 -12.55
CA LEU A 216 10.58 18.20 -12.30
C LEU A 216 10.36 17.45 -10.97
N PRO A 217 9.17 16.88 -10.71
CA PRO A 217 8.96 16.08 -9.51
C PRO A 217 9.75 14.77 -9.55
N VAL A 218 9.89 14.23 -10.77
CA VAL A 218 10.65 13.02 -11.12
C VAL A 218 11.24 13.23 -12.49
N ILE A 219 12.43 12.70 -12.76
CA ILE A 219 13.04 12.74 -14.10
C ILE A 219 12.32 11.71 -14.98
N ILE A 220 11.59 12.18 -15.98
CA ILE A 220 10.88 11.36 -16.95
C ILE A 220 11.49 11.61 -18.32
N ASP A 221 12.07 10.58 -18.93
CA ASP A 221 12.67 10.66 -20.26
C ASP A 221 11.57 10.73 -21.34
N ALA A 222 11.89 11.34 -22.47
CA ALA A 222 10.96 11.39 -23.61
C ALA A 222 10.60 9.97 -24.08
N GLY A 223 9.31 9.70 -24.25
CA GLY A 223 8.82 8.39 -24.66
C GLY A 223 8.66 7.37 -23.54
N GLU A 224 8.85 7.77 -22.29
CA GLU A 224 8.60 6.90 -21.13
C GLU A 224 7.11 6.63 -20.95
N THR A 225 6.72 5.35 -20.94
CA THR A 225 5.31 4.90 -20.91
C THR A 225 4.85 4.37 -19.56
N ARG A 226 5.75 4.26 -18.59
CA ARG A 226 5.43 3.71 -17.25
C ARG A 226 4.71 4.70 -16.34
N TYR A 227 4.68 5.99 -16.70
CA TYR A 227 4.03 7.03 -15.92
C TYR A 227 2.69 7.42 -16.50
N TRP A 228 1.71 7.55 -15.63
CA TRP A 228 0.44 8.20 -15.90
C TRP A 228 0.43 9.52 -15.14
N VAL A 229 0.68 10.61 -15.83
CA VAL A 229 0.80 11.93 -15.24
C VAL A 229 -0.54 12.68 -15.33
N ARG A 230 -1.01 13.18 -14.20
CA ARG A 230 -2.21 14.01 -14.11
C ARG A 230 -1.85 15.35 -13.50
N LYS A 231 -2.13 16.43 -14.23
CA LYS A 231 -2.13 17.79 -13.69
C LYS A 231 -3.49 18.03 -13.04
N ILE A 232 -3.46 18.43 -11.76
CA ILE A 232 -4.66 18.62 -10.96
C ILE A 232 -4.88 20.11 -10.72
N ASP A 233 -6.06 20.59 -11.08
CA ASP A 233 -6.48 21.95 -10.84
C ASP A 233 -6.86 22.18 -9.37
N ARG A 234 -6.96 23.44 -8.96
CA ARG A 234 -7.42 23.79 -7.63
C ARG A 234 -8.89 23.41 -7.45
N LEU A 235 -9.24 22.92 -6.26
CA LEU A 235 -10.64 22.73 -5.87
C LEU A 235 -11.36 24.07 -5.84
N GLN A 236 -12.55 24.12 -6.44
CA GLN A 236 -13.37 25.35 -6.49
C GLN A 236 -14.07 25.65 -5.16
N SER A 237 -14.26 24.64 -4.32
CA SER A 237 -14.82 24.75 -2.97
C SER A 237 -14.02 23.90 -1.99
N ASP A 238 -13.79 24.45 -0.79
CA ASP A 238 -13.20 23.71 0.32
C ASP A 238 -14.33 22.89 1.00
N ASP A 239 -14.64 21.71 0.49
CA ASP A 239 -15.50 20.77 1.19
C ASP A 239 -14.64 20.04 2.24
N THR A 240 -14.76 20.51 3.49
CA THR A 240 -14.01 19.94 4.62
C THR A 240 -14.60 18.65 5.14
N ASP A 241 -15.81 18.27 4.73
CA ASP A 241 -16.56 17.14 5.27
C ASP A 241 -16.39 15.86 4.43
N PHE A 242 -15.59 15.93 3.39
CA PHE A 242 -15.41 14.83 2.42
C PHE A 242 -14.94 13.50 3.05
N LEU A 243 -14.17 13.53 4.15
CA LEU A 243 -13.63 12.34 4.82
C LEU A 243 -14.27 12.08 6.20
N GLN A 244 -15.35 12.78 6.56
CA GLN A 244 -16.17 12.46 7.71
C GLN A 244 -17.24 11.42 7.34
#